data_937e8a0a5fdb26d74a473731c05d8e86
#
_entry.id   937e8a0a5fdb26d74a473731c05d8e86
#
_cell.length_a   1.000
_cell.length_b   1.000
_cell.length_c   1.000
_cell.angle_alpha   90.00
_cell.angle_beta   90.00
_cell.angle_gamma   90.00
#
_symmetry.space_group_name_H-M   'P 1'
#
loop_
_entity.id
_entity.type
_entity.pdbx_description
1 polymer ?
#
loop_
_entity_poly.entity_id
_entity_poly.type
_entity_poly.pdbx_seq_one_letter_code
_entity_poly.pdbx_strand_id
1 'polypeptide(L)'
;MSTGIIKKVAGPLVIAEGMRDANMFDVVRVSNQRLIGEIIEIHGDEASIQVYEETSGLGPGEPVESMNVPMSVELGPGLISSIYDGIQRPLDDIMKISGNNLKRGVEVPSLKRDLKWEFVPVKAVGDEVEAGDVIGTVQETIVVQQKIMVPYGIKGTIKEIKSGEFTVEETVAVVETTEGDKELTLMQKWPVRKGRPYTKKLPPEMPLVTGQRVIDTFFPIAKGGVAAVPGPFGSGKTVIQHQLAKWAEADIVVYIGCGERGNEMTDVLNEFPELKDPKTGQSLMERTVLIANTSDMPVAAREASIYTGITIAEYFRDMGFSVALMADSTSRWAEALREMSGRLEEMPGEEGYPAYLGSRLAQFYERAGHVICLGKDGREGALSAIGAVSPPGGDISEPVSQATLRIVKVFWGLDSALAYKRHFPAINWLNSYSLYLDDMEKWFNAQVAPDWMENRQKMMSLLQEEAELEEIVKMVGMDALSPTDRLKMEAARSIREDFLHQNSFHEVDTYTSLKKQHMMMKLVMAFYEKAVAALAEGAPLQRLINMPVREQIGRFKYTLEDDLDKVYEEVKKELHVEIANSLGKEDF
;
A
#
# COMPACT_ATOMS: atom_id res chain seq x y z
N MET A 1 -17.58 -19.73 29.58
CA MET A 1 -16.33 -19.97 28.85
C MET A 1 -16.32 -21.44 28.47
N SER A 2 -16.19 -21.75 27.19
CA SER A 2 -16.06 -23.14 26.74
C SER A 2 -14.64 -23.60 27.02
N THR A 3 -14.51 -24.74 27.70
CA THR A 3 -13.21 -25.33 28.05
C THR A 3 -13.13 -26.72 27.43
N GLY A 4 -12.08 -26.94 26.66
CA GLY A 4 -11.81 -28.21 26.02
C GLY A 4 -10.43 -28.74 26.41
N ILE A 5 -10.05 -29.84 25.80
CA ILE A 5 -8.72 -30.45 25.94
C ILE A 5 -8.12 -30.71 24.58
N ILE A 6 -6.80 -30.63 24.49
CA ILE A 6 -6.06 -30.96 23.26
C ILE A 6 -6.19 -32.45 22.97
N LYS A 7 -6.63 -32.75 21.76
CA LYS A 7 -6.70 -34.12 21.21
C LYS A 7 -5.51 -34.45 20.30
N LYS A 8 -5.12 -33.49 19.46
CA LYS A 8 -4.05 -33.64 18.45
C LYS A 8 -3.29 -32.33 18.26
N VAL A 9 -1.99 -32.42 18.06
CA VAL A 9 -1.14 -31.27 17.68
C VAL A 9 -0.45 -31.62 16.36
N ALA A 10 -0.56 -30.75 15.36
CA ALA A 10 0.05 -30.91 14.04
C ALA A 10 0.69 -29.58 13.56
N GLY A 11 1.87 -29.25 14.09
CA GLY A 11 2.50 -27.94 13.88
C GLY A 11 1.63 -26.81 14.45
N PRO A 12 1.32 -25.75 13.72
CA PRO A 12 0.49 -24.65 14.20
C PRO A 12 -0.99 -25.01 14.37
N LEU A 13 -1.42 -26.20 13.92
CA LEU A 13 -2.78 -26.69 14.07
C LEU A 13 -2.92 -27.54 15.33
N VAL A 14 -3.88 -27.17 16.18
CA VAL A 14 -4.29 -27.93 17.36
C VAL A 14 -5.75 -28.30 17.24
N ILE A 15 -6.08 -29.56 17.46
CA ILE A 15 -7.47 -30.03 17.53
C ILE A 15 -7.81 -30.26 19.01
N ALA A 16 -8.87 -29.58 19.45
CA ALA A 16 -9.39 -29.70 20.81
C ALA A 16 -10.80 -30.30 20.80
N GLU A 17 -11.11 -31.13 21.79
CA GLU A 17 -12.44 -31.70 22.03
C GLU A 17 -13.11 -31.02 23.23
N GLY A 18 -14.43 -31.09 23.35
CA GLY A 18 -15.20 -30.42 24.39
C GLY A 18 -15.56 -28.98 24.07
N MET A 19 -15.48 -28.60 22.79
CA MET A 19 -15.61 -27.19 22.34
C MET A 19 -17.00 -26.86 21.74
N ARG A 20 -18.06 -27.56 22.17
CA ARG A 20 -19.43 -27.38 21.60
C ARG A 20 -19.98 -25.97 21.62
N ASP A 21 -19.66 -25.21 22.64
CA ASP A 21 -20.23 -23.88 22.87
C ASP A 21 -19.32 -22.76 22.31
N ALA A 22 -18.25 -23.13 21.61
CA ALA A 22 -17.34 -22.18 20.99
C ALA A 22 -17.85 -21.74 19.62
N ASN A 23 -17.48 -20.55 19.18
CA ASN A 23 -17.82 -20.02 17.87
C ASN A 23 -16.61 -19.99 16.93
N MET A 24 -16.89 -20.00 15.63
CA MET A 24 -15.88 -19.75 14.61
C MET A 24 -15.20 -18.40 14.84
N PHE A 25 -13.88 -18.42 14.73
CA PHE A 25 -13.01 -17.25 14.92
C PHE A 25 -12.90 -16.73 16.36
N ASP A 26 -13.42 -17.47 17.34
CA ASP A 26 -13.13 -17.15 18.75
C ASP A 26 -11.65 -17.33 19.05
N VAL A 27 -11.11 -16.37 19.81
CA VAL A 27 -9.76 -16.47 20.38
C VAL A 27 -9.78 -17.52 21.49
N VAL A 28 -8.76 -18.37 21.50
CA VAL A 28 -8.56 -19.38 22.53
C VAL A 28 -7.20 -19.26 23.18
N ARG A 29 -7.10 -19.73 24.42
CA ARG A 29 -5.85 -19.93 25.14
C ARG A 29 -5.54 -21.43 25.17
N VAL A 30 -4.44 -21.80 24.53
CA VAL A 30 -4.05 -23.20 24.32
C VAL A 30 -2.97 -23.58 25.31
N SER A 31 -3.15 -24.70 25.99
CA SER A 31 -2.24 -25.27 26.96
C SER A 31 -2.11 -24.46 28.29
N ASN A 32 -1.39 -25.03 29.24
CA ASN A 32 -1.01 -24.33 30.46
C ASN A 32 -0.09 -23.13 30.22
N GLN A 33 0.52 -23.05 29.03
CA GLN A 33 1.34 -21.90 28.61
C GLN A 33 0.50 -20.76 28.08
N ARG A 34 -0.82 -20.93 27.92
CA ARG A 34 -1.79 -19.93 27.46
C ARG A 34 -1.46 -19.31 26.10
N LEU A 35 -1.00 -20.15 25.15
CA LEU A 35 -0.68 -19.69 23.80
C LEU A 35 -1.94 -19.15 23.12
N ILE A 36 -1.77 -18.08 22.35
CA ILE A 36 -2.88 -17.47 21.63
C ILE A 36 -3.20 -18.29 20.37
N GLY A 37 -4.47 -18.64 20.20
CA GLY A 37 -4.98 -19.31 19.01
C GLY A 37 -6.35 -18.79 18.61
N GLU A 38 -6.83 -19.22 17.46
CA GLU A 38 -8.13 -18.89 16.90
C GLU A 38 -8.78 -20.14 16.33
N ILE A 39 -10.06 -20.31 16.58
CA ILE A 39 -10.85 -21.40 16.02
C ILE A 39 -11.11 -21.13 14.53
N ILE A 40 -10.66 -22.04 13.69
CA ILE A 40 -10.80 -21.91 12.22
C ILE A 40 -11.77 -22.93 11.61
N GLU A 41 -12.15 -23.95 12.36
CA GLU A 41 -13.10 -24.97 11.93
C GLU A 41 -13.74 -25.64 13.14
N ILE A 42 -14.99 -26.03 13.03
CA ILE A 42 -15.72 -26.76 14.09
C ILE A 42 -16.42 -27.96 13.46
N HIS A 43 -16.16 -29.13 14.00
CA HIS A 43 -16.83 -30.39 13.67
C HIS A 43 -17.45 -31.00 14.91
N GLY A 44 -18.75 -30.78 15.14
CA GLY A 44 -19.46 -31.32 16.29
C GLY A 44 -18.93 -30.80 17.61
N ASP A 45 -18.15 -31.61 18.30
CA ASP A 45 -17.53 -31.32 19.59
C ASP A 45 -16.04 -30.92 19.48
N GLU A 46 -15.48 -31.09 18.30
CA GLU A 46 -14.08 -30.79 18.01
C GLU A 46 -13.92 -29.43 17.34
N ALA A 47 -12.92 -28.70 17.77
CA ALA A 47 -12.50 -27.46 17.14
C ALA A 47 -11.06 -27.54 16.62
N SER A 48 -10.86 -27.14 15.38
CA SER A 48 -9.53 -26.96 14.80
C SER A 48 -9.07 -25.54 15.07
N ILE A 49 -7.90 -25.41 15.70
CA ILE A 49 -7.36 -24.15 16.22
C ILE A 49 -6.03 -23.88 15.54
N GLN A 50 -5.90 -22.74 14.89
CA GLN A 50 -4.59 -22.24 14.49
C GLN A 50 -3.94 -21.48 15.64
N VAL A 51 -2.73 -21.86 16.00
CA VAL A 51 -1.97 -21.25 17.10
C VAL A 51 -0.97 -20.26 16.53
N TYR A 52 -0.97 -19.04 17.05
CA TYR A 52 -0.13 -17.93 16.57
C TYR A 52 1.30 -17.96 17.11
N GLU A 53 1.60 -18.94 17.95
CA GLU A 53 2.90 -19.12 18.59
C GLU A 53 3.45 -20.53 18.32
N GLU A 54 4.72 -20.75 18.64
CA GLU A 54 5.37 -22.06 18.51
C GLU A 54 4.68 -23.10 19.40
N THR A 55 4.28 -24.22 18.80
CA THR A 55 3.53 -25.29 19.47
C THR A 55 4.40 -26.44 19.95
N SER A 56 5.72 -26.38 19.77
CA SER A 56 6.65 -27.42 20.22
C SER A 56 6.48 -27.71 21.71
N GLY A 57 6.31 -28.99 22.05
CA GLY A 57 6.14 -29.45 23.43
C GLY A 57 4.72 -29.43 23.96
N LEU A 58 3.72 -29.02 23.16
CA LEU A 58 2.32 -29.21 23.49
C LEU A 58 1.93 -30.68 23.27
N GLY A 59 1.03 -31.17 24.11
CA GLY A 59 0.56 -32.55 24.03
C GLY A 59 -0.94 -32.72 24.27
N PRO A 60 -1.49 -33.92 23.92
CA PRO A 60 -2.86 -34.25 24.23
C PRO A 60 -3.15 -34.22 25.74
N GLY A 61 -4.36 -33.78 26.10
CA GLY A 61 -4.80 -33.68 27.49
C GLY A 61 -4.55 -32.29 28.12
N GLU A 62 -3.82 -31.41 27.49
CA GLU A 62 -3.66 -30.02 27.96
C GLU A 62 -4.93 -29.17 27.74
N PRO A 63 -5.20 -28.19 28.59
CA PRO A 63 -6.44 -27.41 28.51
C PRO A 63 -6.48 -26.45 27.34
N VAL A 64 -7.68 -26.21 26.82
CA VAL A 64 -8.00 -25.13 25.87
C VAL A 64 -9.17 -24.33 26.40
N GLU A 65 -9.03 -23.02 26.46
CA GLU A 65 -10.04 -22.11 26.98
C GLU A 65 -10.47 -21.11 25.90
N SER A 66 -11.77 -21.10 25.55
CA SER A 66 -12.31 -20.08 24.65
C SER A 66 -12.55 -18.77 25.40
N MET A 67 -12.12 -17.67 24.78
CA MET A 67 -12.37 -16.33 25.31
C MET A 67 -13.76 -15.79 24.88
N ASN A 68 -14.49 -16.50 24.01
CA ASN A 68 -15.79 -16.12 23.44
C ASN A 68 -15.80 -14.73 22.78
N VAL A 69 -14.69 -14.31 22.26
CA VAL A 69 -14.52 -13.07 21.49
C VAL A 69 -13.69 -13.34 20.25
N PRO A 70 -14.01 -12.72 19.11
CA PRO A 70 -13.21 -12.88 17.91
C PRO A 70 -11.86 -12.19 18.07
N MET A 71 -10.87 -12.62 17.27
CA MET A 71 -9.59 -11.92 17.19
C MET A 71 -9.80 -10.47 16.78
N SER A 72 -9.38 -9.57 17.64
CA SER A 72 -9.59 -8.14 17.48
C SER A 72 -8.31 -7.35 17.68
N VAL A 73 -8.23 -6.21 17.02
CA VAL A 73 -7.17 -5.22 17.25
C VAL A 73 -7.65 -4.11 18.18
N GLU A 74 -6.73 -3.52 18.90
CA GLU A 74 -6.95 -2.32 19.70
C GLU A 74 -6.66 -1.09 18.85
N LEU A 75 -7.61 -0.19 18.78
CA LEU A 75 -7.57 1.01 17.93
C LEU A 75 -7.69 2.25 18.80
N GLY A 76 -6.66 3.07 18.80
CA GLY A 76 -6.58 4.28 19.62
C GLY A 76 -5.23 4.97 19.53
N PRO A 77 -4.98 6.01 20.34
CA PRO A 77 -3.68 6.66 20.42
C PRO A 77 -2.57 5.71 20.84
N GLY A 78 -1.44 5.78 20.19
CA GLY A 78 -0.30 4.88 20.38
C GLY A 78 -0.04 3.92 19.24
N LEU A 79 -0.88 3.91 18.21
CA LEU A 79 -0.68 3.11 16.99
C LEU A 79 0.45 3.65 16.12
N ILE A 80 0.52 4.95 15.93
CA ILE A 80 1.55 5.59 15.10
C ILE A 80 2.92 5.41 15.74
N SER A 81 3.94 5.25 14.90
CA SER A 81 5.33 4.97 15.29
C SER A 81 5.53 3.62 15.97
N SER A 82 4.51 2.77 16.01
CA SER A 82 4.59 1.44 16.61
C SER A 82 5.00 0.39 15.60
N ILE A 83 5.70 -0.63 16.10
CA ILE A 83 6.10 -1.81 15.36
C ILE A 83 5.45 -3.01 16.03
N TYR A 84 4.50 -3.63 15.32
CA TYR A 84 3.73 -4.77 15.80
C TYR A 84 4.15 -6.06 15.10
N ASP A 85 3.89 -7.19 15.77
CA ASP A 85 3.85 -8.49 15.09
C ASP A 85 2.50 -8.74 14.40
N GLY A 86 2.32 -9.94 13.82
CA GLY A 86 1.11 -10.27 13.06
C GLY A 86 -0.20 -10.26 13.85
N ILE A 87 -0.15 -10.31 15.17
CA ILE A 87 -1.30 -10.28 16.08
C ILE A 87 -1.34 -9.03 16.96
N GLN A 88 -0.71 -7.98 16.51
CA GLN A 88 -0.65 -6.65 17.17
C GLN A 88 0.04 -6.67 18.54
N ARG A 89 1.04 -7.51 18.76
CA ARG A 89 1.91 -7.39 19.94
C ARG A 89 3.03 -6.40 19.64
N PRO A 90 3.28 -5.37 20.49
CA PRO A 90 4.38 -4.42 20.28
C PRO A 90 5.73 -5.12 20.43
N LEU A 91 6.55 -5.13 19.38
CA LEU A 91 7.83 -5.83 19.37
C LEU A 91 8.83 -5.26 20.38
N ASP A 92 8.84 -3.94 20.57
CA ASP A 92 9.71 -3.27 21.54
C ASP A 92 9.42 -3.70 22.98
N ASP A 93 8.15 -3.86 23.33
CA ASP A 93 7.75 -4.27 24.67
C ASP A 93 7.99 -5.77 24.89
N ILE A 94 7.79 -6.60 23.85
CA ILE A 94 8.18 -8.01 23.89
C ILE A 94 9.68 -8.15 24.13
N MET A 95 10.49 -7.35 23.43
CA MET A 95 11.96 -7.37 23.59
C MET A 95 12.40 -6.99 25.01
N LYS A 96 11.73 -6.05 25.66
CA LYS A 96 12.02 -5.68 27.06
C LYS A 96 11.74 -6.83 28.03
N ILE A 97 10.71 -7.65 27.77
CA ILE A 97 10.30 -8.76 28.64
C ILE A 97 11.11 -10.04 28.35
N SER A 98 11.33 -10.34 27.07
CA SER A 98 11.87 -11.62 26.59
C SER A 98 13.33 -11.57 26.17
N GLY A 99 13.92 -10.36 26.03
CA GLY A 99 15.21 -10.17 25.42
C GLY A 99 15.16 -10.45 23.90
N ASN A 100 16.27 -10.93 23.35
CA ASN A 100 16.39 -11.15 21.89
C ASN A 100 15.61 -12.36 21.37
N ASN A 101 15.02 -13.17 22.23
CA ASN A 101 14.25 -14.36 21.85
C ASN A 101 12.78 -14.18 22.23
N LEU A 102 11.89 -14.38 21.28
CA LEU A 102 10.44 -14.42 21.52
C LEU A 102 10.09 -15.59 22.44
N LYS A 103 9.68 -15.29 23.68
CA LYS A 103 9.15 -16.30 24.60
C LYS A 103 7.67 -16.54 24.31
N ARG A 104 7.25 -17.78 24.46
CA ARG A 104 5.86 -18.19 24.28
C ARG A 104 4.99 -17.70 25.43
N GLY A 105 3.71 -17.44 25.15
CA GLY A 105 2.73 -17.03 26.17
C GLY A 105 2.95 -15.63 26.73
N VAL A 106 3.75 -14.79 26.09
CA VAL A 106 3.94 -13.40 26.51
C VAL A 106 2.71 -12.58 26.16
N GLU A 107 2.04 -12.08 27.17
CA GLU A 107 0.91 -11.16 27.03
C GLU A 107 1.40 -9.73 27.20
N VAL A 108 1.24 -8.92 26.17
CA VAL A 108 1.56 -7.49 26.18
C VAL A 108 0.36 -6.74 25.60
N PRO A 109 -0.12 -5.67 26.23
CA PRO A 109 -1.20 -4.86 25.66
C PRO A 109 -0.72 -4.20 24.38
N SER A 110 -1.59 -4.21 23.35
CA SER A 110 -1.27 -3.66 22.04
C SER A 110 -1.05 -2.15 22.07
N LEU A 111 -1.84 -1.44 22.86
CA LEU A 111 -1.63 -0.03 23.18
C LEU A 111 -1.09 0.12 24.60
N LYS A 112 -0.19 1.07 24.80
CA LYS A 112 0.40 1.32 26.12
C LYS A 112 -0.66 1.83 27.10
N ARG A 113 -0.76 1.20 28.29
CA ARG A 113 -1.76 1.51 29.32
C ARG A 113 -1.33 2.62 30.27
N ASP A 114 -0.05 2.88 30.37
CA ASP A 114 0.57 3.85 31.27
C ASP A 114 0.72 5.25 30.64
N LEU A 115 0.65 5.35 29.31
CA LEU A 115 0.72 6.63 28.61
C LEU A 115 -0.58 7.41 28.75
N LYS A 116 -0.43 8.69 29.08
CA LYS A 116 -1.53 9.65 29.09
C LYS A 116 -1.52 10.51 27.85
N TRP A 117 -2.72 10.73 27.31
CA TRP A 117 -2.97 11.50 26.11
C TRP A 117 -3.89 12.66 26.43
N GLU A 118 -3.58 13.84 25.93
CA GLU A 118 -4.43 15.01 26.09
C GLU A 118 -5.66 14.88 25.18
N PHE A 119 -6.82 14.69 25.80
CA PHE A 119 -8.10 14.63 25.09
C PHE A 119 -8.78 15.98 25.10
N VAL A 120 -9.04 16.52 23.91
CA VAL A 120 -9.74 17.78 23.69
C VAL A 120 -11.14 17.48 23.14
N PRO A 121 -12.21 17.67 23.90
CA PRO A 121 -13.56 17.40 23.42
C PRO A 121 -13.98 18.41 22.35
N VAL A 122 -14.72 17.93 21.33
CA VAL A 122 -15.36 18.73 20.28
C VAL A 122 -16.89 18.69 20.35
N LYS A 123 -17.43 17.87 21.26
CA LYS A 123 -18.84 17.76 21.57
C LYS A 123 -19.10 18.22 23.00
N ALA A 124 -20.35 18.55 23.30
CA ALA A 124 -20.80 18.99 24.62
C ALA A 124 -21.84 18.02 25.20
N VAL A 125 -22.06 18.12 26.49
CA VAL A 125 -23.17 17.43 27.17
C VAL A 125 -24.48 17.85 26.53
N GLY A 126 -25.35 16.88 26.25
CA GLY A 126 -26.62 17.08 25.56
C GLY A 126 -26.58 16.92 24.05
N ASP A 127 -25.40 16.82 23.45
CA ASP A 127 -25.28 16.55 22.02
C ASP A 127 -25.72 15.11 21.69
N GLU A 128 -26.50 14.96 20.63
CA GLU A 128 -26.84 13.66 20.08
C GLU A 128 -25.69 13.15 19.21
N VAL A 129 -25.28 11.91 19.47
CA VAL A 129 -24.19 11.23 18.75
C VAL A 129 -24.62 9.87 18.23
N GLU A 130 -24.00 9.47 17.14
CA GLU A 130 -24.14 8.13 16.57
C GLU A 130 -22.77 7.57 16.16
N ALA A 131 -22.74 6.30 15.75
CA ALA A 131 -21.52 5.62 15.37
C ALA A 131 -20.71 6.43 14.33
N GLY A 132 -19.43 6.63 14.59
CA GLY A 132 -18.51 7.38 13.75
C GLY A 132 -18.45 8.89 14.01
N ASP A 133 -19.35 9.45 14.81
CA ASP A 133 -19.26 10.87 15.20
C ASP A 133 -17.99 11.11 16.02
N VAL A 134 -17.28 12.19 15.73
CA VAL A 134 -16.07 12.59 16.46
C VAL A 134 -16.48 13.31 17.75
N ILE A 135 -16.07 12.78 18.89
CA ILE A 135 -16.35 13.36 20.22
C ILE A 135 -15.21 14.24 20.72
N GLY A 136 -14.01 14.02 20.23
CA GLY A 136 -12.83 14.78 20.62
C GLY A 136 -11.60 14.39 19.80
N THR A 137 -10.49 15.01 20.11
CA THR A 137 -9.21 14.82 19.42
C THR A 137 -8.08 14.57 20.39
N VAL A 138 -7.06 13.86 19.93
CA VAL A 138 -5.79 13.60 20.62
C VAL A 138 -4.65 13.87 19.65
N GLN A 139 -3.73 14.75 20.00
CA GLN A 139 -2.51 14.95 19.25
C GLN A 139 -1.53 13.82 19.55
N GLU A 140 -1.45 12.84 18.66
CA GLU A 140 -0.63 11.64 18.86
C GLU A 140 0.84 11.89 18.51
N THR A 141 1.08 12.46 17.34
CA THR A 141 2.42 12.89 16.88
C THR A 141 2.36 14.34 16.42
N ILE A 142 3.50 14.91 16.03
CA ILE A 142 3.55 16.28 15.49
C ILE A 142 2.68 16.40 14.23
N VAL A 143 2.56 15.33 13.44
CA VAL A 143 1.86 15.33 12.14
C VAL A 143 0.48 14.68 12.20
N VAL A 144 0.17 13.87 13.20
CA VAL A 144 -1.06 13.10 13.28
C VAL A 144 -1.90 13.50 14.49
N GLN A 145 -3.09 14.02 14.23
CA GLN A 145 -4.12 14.23 15.22
C GLN A 145 -5.20 13.16 15.09
N GLN A 146 -5.29 12.29 16.09
CA GLN A 146 -6.36 11.29 16.15
C GLN A 146 -7.71 11.93 16.45
N LYS A 147 -8.73 11.46 15.75
CA LYS A 147 -10.13 11.75 16.04
C LYS A 147 -10.72 10.59 16.83
N ILE A 148 -11.19 10.88 18.03
CA ILE A 148 -11.84 9.88 18.87
C ILE A 148 -13.31 9.80 18.44
N MET A 149 -13.70 8.64 17.94
CA MET A 149 -15.00 8.41 17.32
C MET A 149 -15.90 7.54 18.22
N VAL A 150 -17.20 7.77 18.14
CA VAL A 150 -18.18 6.90 18.77
C VAL A 150 -18.10 5.51 18.14
N PRO A 151 -17.93 4.43 18.93
CA PRO A 151 -17.87 3.07 18.40
C PRO A 151 -19.14 2.65 17.67
N TYR A 152 -19.00 1.70 16.75
CA TYR A 152 -20.13 1.15 16.00
C TYR A 152 -21.18 0.53 16.92
N GLY A 153 -22.45 0.79 16.61
CA GLY A 153 -23.58 0.28 17.40
C GLY A 153 -24.02 1.18 18.57
N ILE A 154 -23.31 2.27 18.83
CA ILE A 154 -23.68 3.22 19.89
C ILE A 154 -24.37 4.43 19.26
N LYS A 155 -25.57 4.76 19.80
CA LYS A 155 -26.35 5.94 19.45
C LYS A 155 -27.05 6.46 20.68
N GLY A 156 -26.95 7.75 20.94
CA GLY A 156 -27.59 8.35 22.11
C GLY A 156 -27.19 9.80 22.30
N THR A 157 -27.34 10.28 23.54
CA THR A 157 -27.02 11.65 23.94
C THR A 157 -25.83 11.65 24.91
N ILE A 158 -24.92 12.58 24.75
CA ILE A 158 -23.77 12.71 25.66
C ILE A 158 -24.27 13.18 27.01
N LYS A 159 -24.09 12.33 28.02
CA LYS A 159 -24.41 12.59 29.42
C LYS A 159 -23.27 13.27 30.15
N GLU A 160 -22.04 12.85 29.86
CA GLU A 160 -20.82 13.38 30.44
C GLU A 160 -19.70 13.36 29.37
N ILE A 161 -18.88 14.40 29.31
CA ILE A 161 -17.67 14.46 28.55
C ILE A 161 -16.60 15.23 29.31
N LYS A 162 -15.38 14.69 29.33
CA LYS A 162 -14.26 15.23 30.11
C LYS A 162 -13.23 15.84 29.20
N SER A 163 -12.39 16.70 29.73
CA SER A 163 -11.21 17.26 29.08
C SER A 163 -10.00 17.06 29.98
N GLY A 164 -8.85 16.80 29.40
CA GLY A 164 -7.61 16.63 30.14
C GLY A 164 -6.80 15.42 29.67
N GLU A 165 -5.91 14.95 30.52
CA GLU A 165 -5.03 13.81 30.23
C GLU A 165 -5.64 12.50 30.70
N PHE A 166 -5.75 11.54 29.79
CA PHE A 166 -6.31 10.22 30.06
C PHE A 166 -5.46 9.12 29.44
N THR A 167 -5.46 7.95 30.08
CA THR A 167 -4.99 6.71 29.47
C THR A 167 -6.03 6.19 28.48
N VAL A 168 -5.65 5.21 27.63
CA VAL A 168 -6.57 4.65 26.63
C VAL A 168 -7.75 3.85 27.23
N GLU A 169 -7.68 3.47 28.52
CA GLU A 169 -8.73 2.73 29.22
C GLU A 169 -9.63 3.61 30.11
N GLU A 170 -9.22 4.83 30.42
CA GLU A 170 -10.01 5.74 31.21
C GLU A 170 -11.20 6.29 30.44
N THR A 171 -12.36 6.38 31.10
CA THR A 171 -13.60 6.91 30.52
C THR A 171 -13.47 8.41 30.26
N VAL A 172 -13.63 8.83 29.01
CA VAL A 172 -13.60 10.23 28.59
C VAL A 172 -14.99 10.81 28.33
N ALA A 173 -15.96 9.96 28.02
CA ALA A 173 -17.35 10.37 27.81
C ALA A 173 -18.31 9.25 28.19
N VAL A 174 -19.55 9.63 28.52
CA VAL A 174 -20.66 8.71 28.75
C VAL A 174 -21.81 9.09 27.83
N VAL A 175 -22.33 8.12 27.11
CA VAL A 175 -23.46 8.28 26.20
C VAL A 175 -24.67 7.53 26.77
N GLU A 176 -25.75 8.25 27.01
CA GLU A 176 -27.05 7.66 27.38
C GLU A 176 -27.71 7.08 26.14
N THR A 177 -27.93 5.77 26.13
CA THR A 177 -28.57 5.04 25.05
C THR A 177 -29.88 4.41 25.53
N THR A 178 -30.65 3.87 24.59
CA THR A 178 -31.90 3.13 24.92
C THR A 178 -31.65 1.86 25.74
N GLU A 179 -30.41 1.36 25.75
CA GLU A 179 -30.00 0.15 26.48
C GLU A 179 -29.26 0.48 27.79
N GLY A 180 -29.15 1.77 28.16
CA GLY A 180 -28.43 2.27 29.31
C GLY A 180 -27.18 3.09 28.93
N ASP A 181 -26.48 3.51 29.97
CA ASP A 181 -25.28 4.33 29.80
C ASP A 181 -24.10 3.50 29.23
N LYS A 182 -23.45 4.04 28.22
CA LYS A 182 -22.24 3.47 27.59
C LYS A 182 -21.05 4.37 27.84
N GLU A 183 -20.03 3.83 28.48
CA GLU A 183 -18.77 4.54 28.68
C GLU A 183 -17.89 4.46 27.44
N LEU A 184 -17.36 5.60 27.02
CA LEU A 184 -16.43 5.73 25.91
C LEU A 184 -15.02 6.04 26.43
N THR A 185 -14.06 5.34 25.87
CA THR A 185 -12.63 5.53 26.14
C THR A 185 -11.90 6.01 24.89
N LEU A 186 -10.60 6.29 24.99
CA LEU A 186 -9.79 6.63 23.80
C LEU A 186 -9.53 5.44 22.89
N MET A 187 -9.81 4.23 23.33
CA MET A 187 -9.57 2.99 22.63
C MET A 187 -10.87 2.28 22.28
N GLN A 188 -10.90 1.63 21.13
CA GLN A 188 -11.95 0.69 20.73
C GLN A 188 -11.32 -0.59 20.20
N LYS A 189 -12.07 -1.70 20.22
CA LYS A 189 -11.66 -3.00 19.64
C LYS A 189 -12.48 -3.29 18.41
N TRP A 190 -11.84 -3.88 17.40
CA TRP A 190 -12.51 -4.29 16.19
C TRP A 190 -12.02 -5.67 15.71
N PRO A 191 -12.95 -6.58 15.32
CA PRO A 191 -12.60 -7.89 14.77
C PRO A 191 -11.85 -7.75 13.45
N VAL A 192 -10.66 -8.36 13.34
CA VAL A 192 -9.79 -8.17 12.17
C VAL A 192 -10.34 -8.74 10.88
N ARG A 193 -11.15 -9.80 10.96
CA ARG A 193 -11.73 -10.45 9.79
C ARG A 193 -12.95 -9.74 9.21
N LYS A 194 -13.45 -8.72 9.90
CA LYS A 194 -14.60 -7.93 9.47
C LYS A 194 -14.16 -6.54 9.05
N GLY A 195 -14.48 -6.15 7.81
CA GLY A 195 -14.25 -4.78 7.34
C GLY A 195 -15.00 -3.75 8.19
N ARG A 196 -14.38 -2.59 8.40
CA ARG A 196 -15.03 -1.50 9.13
C ARG A 196 -16.07 -0.81 8.25
N PRO A 197 -17.26 -0.50 8.81
CA PRO A 197 -18.36 0.07 8.04
C PRO A 197 -18.09 1.52 7.62
N TYR A 198 -18.72 1.91 6.55
CA TYR A 198 -18.74 3.28 6.01
C TYR A 198 -20.14 3.59 5.47
N THR A 199 -20.43 4.87 5.22
CA THR A 199 -21.74 5.28 4.71
C THR A 199 -21.89 4.96 3.23
N LYS A 200 -20.89 5.33 2.41
CA LYS A 200 -20.92 5.16 0.95
C LYS A 200 -19.51 5.09 0.40
N LYS A 201 -19.32 4.22 -0.58
CA LYS A 201 -18.08 4.17 -1.39
C LYS A 201 -18.20 5.16 -2.55
N LEU A 202 -17.16 5.97 -2.74
CA LEU A 202 -17.10 6.96 -3.81
C LEU A 202 -16.42 6.38 -5.06
N PRO A 203 -16.72 6.92 -6.26
CA PRO A 203 -16.03 6.49 -7.47
C PRO A 203 -14.54 6.92 -7.46
N PRO A 204 -13.67 6.15 -8.14
CA PRO A 204 -12.23 6.39 -8.16
C PRO A 204 -11.83 7.46 -9.18
N GLU A 205 -12.26 8.69 -8.99
CA GLU A 205 -12.07 9.81 -9.94
C GLU A 205 -10.81 10.63 -9.70
N MET A 206 -10.15 10.45 -8.54
CA MET A 206 -8.97 11.22 -8.15
C MET A 206 -7.74 10.32 -8.08
N PRO A 207 -6.58 10.72 -8.64
CA PRO A 207 -5.35 9.96 -8.50
C PRO A 207 -4.78 10.08 -7.09
N LEU A 208 -4.10 9.02 -6.66
CA LEU A 208 -3.12 9.09 -5.58
C LEU A 208 -1.80 9.51 -6.22
N VAL A 209 -1.44 10.75 -6.09
CA VAL A 209 -0.19 11.29 -6.68
C VAL A 209 1.01 10.73 -5.95
N THR A 210 1.97 10.19 -6.68
CA THR A 210 3.13 9.50 -6.11
C THR A 210 4.45 10.22 -6.36
N GLY A 211 4.49 11.16 -7.29
CA GLY A 211 5.73 11.79 -7.72
C GLY A 211 6.62 10.90 -8.57
N GLN A 212 6.18 9.67 -8.87
CA GLN A 212 6.88 8.73 -9.74
C GLN A 212 6.29 8.84 -11.15
N ARG A 213 7.10 9.29 -12.11
CA ARG A 213 6.64 9.59 -13.48
C ARG A 213 5.98 8.41 -14.18
N VAL A 214 6.55 7.22 -14.07
CA VAL A 214 5.98 6.02 -14.69
C VAL A 214 4.61 5.67 -14.10
N ILE A 215 4.40 5.93 -12.82
CA ILE A 215 3.13 5.67 -12.13
C ILE A 215 2.13 6.76 -12.49
N ASP A 216 2.42 8.01 -12.13
CA ASP A 216 1.46 9.11 -12.25
C ASP A 216 1.03 9.37 -13.70
N THR A 217 1.94 9.23 -14.65
CA THR A 217 1.66 9.49 -16.06
C THR A 217 1.11 8.27 -16.79
N PHE A 218 1.74 7.10 -16.66
CA PHE A 218 1.38 5.94 -17.49
C PHE A 218 0.41 4.99 -16.79
N PHE A 219 0.61 4.72 -15.49
CA PHE A 219 -0.15 3.70 -14.76
C PHE A 219 -0.64 4.21 -13.41
N PRO A 220 -1.43 5.29 -13.40
CA PRO A 220 -1.85 5.91 -12.15
C PRO A 220 -2.77 5.00 -11.33
N ILE A 221 -2.65 5.11 -10.02
CA ILE A 221 -3.56 4.51 -9.06
C ILE A 221 -4.53 5.59 -8.57
N ALA A 222 -5.80 5.23 -8.42
CA ALA A 222 -6.77 6.12 -7.81
C ALA A 222 -6.57 6.21 -6.29
N LYS A 223 -6.92 7.34 -5.72
CA LYS A 223 -7.07 7.50 -4.28
C LYS A 223 -8.16 6.53 -3.77
N GLY A 224 -7.79 5.63 -2.88
CA GLY A 224 -8.64 4.51 -2.49
C GLY A 224 -8.62 3.33 -3.47
N GLY A 225 -7.71 3.31 -4.43
CA GLY A 225 -7.57 2.24 -5.41
C GLY A 225 -6.74 1.06 -4.94
N VAL A 226 -6.63 0.07 -5.81
CA VAL A 226 -5.90 -1.18 -5.57
C VAL A 226 -4.88 -1.42 -6.66
N ALA A 227 -3.65 -1.75 -6.28
CA ALA A 227 -2.56 -2.03 -7.18
C ALA A 227 -1.78 -3.27 -6.74
N ALA A 228 -1.20 -3.96 -7.73
CA ALA A 228 -0.24 -5.02 -7.49
C ALA A 228 1.13 -4.66 -8.09
N VAL A 229 2.18 -5.03 -7.36
CA VAL A 229 3.58 -4.90 -7.79
C VAL A 229 4.20 -6.29 -7.87
N PRO A 230 3.96 -7.03 -8.95
CA PRO A 230 4.61 -8.31 -9.13
C PRO A 230 6.03 -8.12 -9.68
N GLY A 231 6.92 -8.95 -9.20
CA GLY A 231 8.28 -8.96 -9.71
C GLY A 231 9.16 -10.01 -9.04
N PRO A 232 10.18 -10.50 -9.75
CA PRO A 232 11.14 -11.43 -9.19
C PRO A 232 11.97 -10.76 -8.08
N PHE A 233 12.72 -11.58 -7.36
CA PHE A 233 13.66 -11.09 -6.36
C PHE A 233 14.70 -10.15 -7.00
N GLY A 234 15.03 -9.05 -6.32
CA GLY A 234 16.01 -8.07 -6.79
C GLY A 234 15.53 -7.13 -7.90
N SER A 235 14.25 -7.16 -8.25
CA SER A 235 13.66 -6.25 -9.26
C SER A 235 13.31 -4.86 -8.73
N GLY A 236 13.53 -4.58 -7.44
CA GLY A 236 13.29 -3.28 -6.82
C GLY A 236 11.90 -3.09 -6.20
N LYS A 237 11.17 -4.17 -5.86
CA LYS A 237 9.85 -4.09 -5.18
C LYS A 237 9.88 -3.23 -3.94
N THR A 238 10.79 -3.51 -3.03
CA THR A 238 10.94 -2.79 -1.77
C THR A 238 11.27 -1.32 -2.00
N VAL A 239 12.15 -1.01 -2.97
CA VAL A 239 12.49 0.39 -3.31
C VAL A 239 11.25 1.16 -3.77
N ILE A 240 10.43 0.56 -4.64
CA ILE A 240 9.18 1.21 -5.09
C ILE A 240 8.23 1.45 -3.91
N GLN A 241 8.04 0.47 -3.04
CA GLN A 241 7.18 0.62 -1.88
C GLN A 241 7.68 1.69 -0.91
N HIS A 242 9.00 1.79 -0.68
CA HIS A 242 9.60 2.87 0.12
C HIS A 242 9.40 4.24 -0.54
N GLN A 243 9.56 4.36 -1.85
CA GLN A 243 9.29 5.60 -2.57
C GLN A 243 7.82 6.00 -2.46
N LEU A 244 6.89 5.06 -2.60
CA LEU A 244 5.47 5.31 -2.42
C LEU A 244 5.14 5.72 -0.97
N ALA A 245 5.71 5.05 0.02
CA ALA A 245 5.53 5.40 1.42
C ALA A 245 6.01 6.82 1.73
N LYS A 246 7.12 7.23 1.13
CA LYS A 246 7.73 8.55 1.35
C LYS A 246 6.99 9.67 0.61
N TRP A 247 6.63 9.46 -0.65
CA TRP A 247 6.22 10.52 -1.57
C TRP A 247 4.74 10.53 -1.92
N ALA A 248 4.02 9.41 -1.80
CA ALA A 248 2.61 9.39 -2.12
C ALA A 248 1.83 10.42 -1.27
N GLU A 249 0.79 11.00 -1.86
CA GLU A 249 -0.12 11.93 -1.18
C GLU A 249 -1.03 11.19 -0.19
N ALA A 250 -0.41 10.51 0.76
CA ALA A 250 -1.06 9.84 1.87
C ALA A 250 -0.72 10.53 3.19
N ASP A 251 -1.71 10.61 4.09
CA ASP A 251 -1.51 11.17 5.42
C ASP A 251 -0.90 10.14 6.36
N ILE A 252 -1.31 8.88 6.22
CA ILE A 252 -0.88 7.74 7.04
C ILE A 252 -0.38 6.63 6.13
N VAL A 253 0.69 5.98 6.54
CA VAL A 253 1.25 4.79 5.91
C VAL A 253 1.12 3.61 6.86
N VAL A 254 0.57 2.51 6.37
CA VAL A 254 0.60 1.21 7.05
C VAL A 254 1.41 0.25 6.19
N TYR A 255 2.53 -0.21 6.73
CA TYR A 255 3.40 -1.16 6.04
C TYR A 255 3.32 -2.53 6.71
N ILE A 256 2.99 -3.56 5.92
CA ILE A 256 2.89 -4.93 6.38
C ILE A 256 4.01 -5.75 5.73
N GLY A 257 5.01 -6.12 6.53
CA GLY A 257 5.99 -7.13 6.15
C GLY A 257 5.41 -8.52 6.47
N CYS A 258 4.88 -9.19 5.46
CA CYS A 258 4.23 -10.48 5.60
C CYS A 258 5.14 -11.61 5.10
N GLY A 259 5.78 -12.31 6.01
CA GLY A 259 6.64 -13.45 5.69
C GLY A 259 7.93 -13.10 4.97
N GLU A 260 8.37 -11.86 5.05
CA GLU A 260 9.62 -11.41 4.46
C GLU A 260 10.83 -11.92 5.23
N ARG A 261 11.98 -11.92 4.57
CA ARG A 261 13.23 -12.35 5.21
C ARG A 261 13.62 -11.40 6.33
N GLY A 262 14.20 -11.95 7.40
CA GLY A 262 14.59 -11.16 8.57
C GLY A 262 15.51 -9.99 8.23
N ASN A 263 16.46 -10.16 7.30
CA ASN A 263 17.36 -9.09 6.87
C ASN A 263 16.61 -7.97 6.11
N GLU A 264 15.70 -8.31 5.19
CA GLU A 264 14.88 -7.31 4.46
C GLU A 264 13.98 -6.53 5.42
N MET A 265 13.39 -7.22 6.39
CA MET A 265 12.57 -6.57 7.42
C MET A 265 13.42 -5.68 8.34
N THR A 266 14.62 -6.09 8.66
CA THR A 266 15.58 -5.27 9.44
C THR A 266 15.94 -4.00 8.69
N ASP A 267 16.14 -4.08 7.37
CA ASP A 267 16.41 -2.91 6.53
C ASP A 267 15.23 -1.93 6.59
N VAL A 268 13.99 -2.41 6.45
CA VAL A 268 12.78 -1.58 6.59
C VAL A 268 12.72 -0.91 7.97
N LEU A 269 12.94 -1.68 9.04
CA LEU A 269 12.88 -1.17 10.41
C LEU A 269 13.96 -0.12 10.72
N ASN A 270 15.11 -0.20 10.06
CA ASN A 270 16.19 0.77 10.20
C ASN A 270 15.99 1.99 9.30
N GLU A 271 15.54 1.79 8.06
CA GLU A 271 15.39 2.87 7.08
C GLU A 271 14.20 3.79 7.38
N PHE A 272 13.04 3.24 7.75
CA PHE A 272 11.84 4.06 7.96
C PHE A 272 12.01 5.17 9.03
N PRO A 273 12.67 4.94 10.18
CA PRO A 273 12.93 6.02 11.13
C PRO A 273 13.90 7.09 10.61
N GLU A 274 14.80 6.73 9.69
CA GLU A 274 15.77 7.65 9.10
C GLU A 274 15.21 8.44 7.91
N LEU A 275 14.19 7.90 7.23
CA LEU A 275 13.51 8.58 6.15
C LEU A 275 12.78 9.81 6.70
N LYS A 276 12.97 10.93 6.03
CA LYS A 276 12.26 12.17 6.36
C LYS A 276 11.03 12.33 5.49
N ASP A 277 9.93 12.69 6.13
CA ASP A 277 8.72 13.11 5.44
C ASP A 277 8.99 14.43 4.70
N PRO A 278 8.85 14.44 3.38
CA PRO A 278 9.14 15.64 2.58
C PRO A 278 8.24 16.84 2.89
N LYS A 279 7.05 16.60 3.44
CA LYS A 279 6.09 17.66 3.79
C LYS A 279 6.44 18.36 5.10
N THR A 280 6.92 17.61 6.08
CA THR A 280 7.11 18.10 7.45
C THR A 280 8.57 18.15 7.88
N GLY A 281 9.46 17.46 7.18
CA GLY A 281 10.87 17.29 7.56
C GLY A 281 11.09 16.37 8.77
N GLN A 282 10.02 15.84 9.36
CA GLN A 282 10.08 14.89 10.47
C GLN A 282 10.34 13.46 9.97
N SER A 283 10.61 12.53 10.90
CA SER A 283 10.74 11.12 10.55
C SER A 283 9.45 10.60 9.91
N LEU A 284 9.57 9.76 8.89
CA LEU A 284 8.42 9.10 8.27
C LEU A 284 7.62 8.25 9.28
N MET A 285 8.28 7.74 10.34
CA MET A 285 7.64 7.01 11.42
C MET A 285 6.57 7.82 12.17
N GLU A 286 6.66 9.15 12.18
CA GLU A 286 5.64 10.04 12.78
C GLU A 286 4.24 9.93 12.16
N ARG A 287 4.13 9.25 11.00
CA ARG A 287 2.86 8.97 10.32
C ARG A 287 2.75 7.51 9.82
N THR A 288 3.54 6.61 10.37
CA THR A 288 3.63 5.23 9.92
C THR A 288 3.32 4.24 11.03
N VAL A 289 2.64 3.14 10.66
CA VAL A 289 2.47 1.93 11.47
C VAL A 289 3.14 0.79 10.74
N LEU A 290 4.02 0.04 11.42
CA LEU A 290 4.70 -1.12 10.87
C LEU A 290 4.14 -2.41 11.48
N ILE A 291 3.81 -3.38 10.62
CA ILE A 291 3.49 -4.74 11.01
C ILE A 291 4.63 -5.62 10.49
N ALA A 292 5.40 -6.23 11.38
CA ALA A 292 6.55 -7.05 11.03
C ALA A 292 6.29 -8.51 11.37
N ASN A 293 6.10 -9.33 10.34
CA ASN A 293 6.07 -10.78 10.45
C ASN A 293 7.13 -11.37 9.51
N THR A 294 8.20 -11.89 10.09
CA THR A 294 9.30 -12.48 9.32
C THR A 294 9.01 -13.94 8.97
N SER A 295 9.77 -14.50 8.03
CA SER A 295 9.57 -15.84 7.50
C SER A 295 9.80 -16.96 8.53
N ASP A 296 10.52 -16.68 9.60
CA ASP A 296 10.77 -17.59 10.73
C ASP A 296 9.71 -17.53 11.84
N MET A 297 8.81 -16.55 11.78
CA MET A 297 7.68 -16.46 12.69
C MET A 297 6.56 -17.46 12.33
N PRO A 298 5.68 -17.81 13.28
CA PRO A 298 4.62 -18.79 13.06
C PRO A 298 3.71 -18.45 11.88
N VAL A 299 3.32 -19.49 11.12
CA VAL A 299 2.51 -19.36 9.90
C VAL A 299 1.16 -18.72 10.15
N ALA A 300 0.51 -19.06 11.26
CA ALA A 300 -0.78 -18.47 11.62
C ALA A 300 -0.67 -16.97 11.88
N ALA A 301 0.40 -16.51 12.51
CA ALA A 301 0.66 -15.07 12.71
C ALA A 301 0.91 -14.34 11.38
N ARG A 302 1.54 -15.02 10.42
CA ARG A 302 1.71 -14.52 9.04
C ARG A 302 0.36 -14.31 8.36
N GLU A 303 -0.53 -15.27 8.46
CA GLU A 303 -1.89 -15.17 7.92
C GLU A 303 -2.66 -14.01 8.58
N ALA A 304 -2.56 -13.83 9.88
CA ALA A 304 -3.23 -12.78 10.61
C ALA A 304 -2.69 -11.36 10.32
N SER A 305 -1.41 -11.22 9.98
CA SER A 305 -0.74 -9.93 9.79
C SER A 305 -1.44 -9.02 8.77
N ILE A 306 -1.96 -9.61 7.70
CA ILE A 306 -2.68 -8.88 6.64
C ILE A 306 -3.97 -8.27 7.20
N TYR A 307 -4.72 -9.01 7.98
CA TYR A 307 -5.97 -8.53 8.59
C TYR A 307 -5.72 -7.47 9.67
N THR A 308 -4.68 -7.66 10.47
CA THR A 308 -4.25 -6.69 11.49
C THR A 308 -3.92 -5.35 10.84
N GLY A 309 -3.10 -5.36 9.79
CA GLY A 309 -2.67 -4.14 9.10
C GLY A 309 -3.82 -3.41 8.42
N ILE A 310 -4.67 -4.13 7.70
CA ILE A 310 -5.78 -3.47 6.98
C ILE A 310 -6.84 -2.93 7.93
N THR A 311 -7.07 -3.57 9.07
CA THR A 311 -8.01 -3.06 10.08
C THR A 311 -7.51 -1.75 10.70
N ILE A 312 -6.22 -1.66 11.01
CA ILE A 312 -5.60 -0.42 11.48
C ILE A 312 -5.71 0.67 10.41
N ALA A 313 -5.45 0.33 9.16
CA ALA A 313 -5.57 1.27 8.04
C ALA A 313 -7.01 1.79 7.87
N GLU A 314 -8.01 0.93 8.00
CA GLU A 314 -9.42 1.32 7.97
C GLU A 314 -9.80 2.25 9.13
N TYR A 315 -9.21 2.06 10.29
CA TYR A 315 -9.44 2.95 11.45
C TYR A 315 -8.98 4.38 11.16
N PHE A 316 -7.81 4.56 10.58
CA PHE A 316 -7.33 5.88 10.16
C PHE A 316 -8.13 6.46 8.98
N ARG A 317 -8.55 5.62 8.03
CA ARG A 317 -9.49 6.03 6.99
C ARG A 317 -10.78 6.63 7.58
N ASP A 318 -11.32 5.99 8.61
CA ASP A 318 -12.56 6.43 9.26
C ASP A 318 -12.43 7.81 9.94
N MET A 319 -11.21 8.24 10.25
CA MET A 319 -10.93 9.60 10.73
C MET A 319 -10.92 10.64 9.60
N GLY A 320 -11.00 10.23 8.34
CA GLY A 320 -10.92 11.10 7.18
C GLY A 320 -9.52 11.23 6.58
N PHE A 321 -8.55 10.41 7.01
CA PHE A 321 -7.22 10.39 6.42
C PHE A 321 -7.19 9.64 5.09
N SER A 322 -6.24 10.02 4.24
CA SER A 322 -5.80 9.22 3.11
C SER A 322 -4.72 8.26 3.58
N VAL A 323 -5.02 6.97 3.57
CA VAL A 323 -4.12 5.92 4.05
C VAL A 323 -3.56 5.16 2.87
N ALA A 324 -2.24 4.97 2.82
CA ALA A 324 -1.57 4.05 1.90
C ALA A 324 -1.16 2.79 2.67
N LEU A 325 -1.69 1.66 2.26
CA LEU A 325 -1.33 0.35 2.80
C LEU A 325 -0.42 -0.35 1.80
N MET A 326 0.75 -0.79 2.26
CA MET A 326 1.68 -1.61 1.49
C MET A 326 1.80 -2.96 2.16
N ALA A 327 1.55 -4.03 1.40
CA ALA A 327 1.71 -5.41 1.85
C ALA A 327 2.85 -6.08 1.08
N ASP A 328 3.91 -6.46 1.76
CA ASP A 328 5.07 -7.15 1.21
C ASP A 328 5.31 -8.47 1.96
N SER A 329 4.92 -9.62 1.42
CA SER A 329 4.21 -9.80 0.16
C SER A 329 2.93 -10.63 0.34
N THR A 330 1.96 -10.40 -0.53
CA THR A 330 0.73 -11.21 -0.55
C THR A 330 0.97 -12.66 -0.96
N SER A 331 2.06 -12.94 -1.67
CA SER A 331 2.49 -14.31 -2.00
C SER A 331 2.81 -15.11 -0.74
N ARG A 332 3.47 -14.52 0.24
CA ARG A 332 3.77 -15.18 1.52
C ARG A 332 2.53 -15.40 2.38
N TRP A 333 1.56 -14.50 2.28
CA TRP A 333 0.25 -14.72 2.87
C TRP A 333 -0.47 -15.91 2.22
N ALA A 334 -0.47 -16.01 0.90
CA ALA A 334 -1.04 -17.15 0.18
C ALA A 334 -0.34 -18.48 0.53
N GLU A 335 0.99 -18.48 0.69
CA GLU A 335 1.72 -19.65 1.19
C GLU A 335 1.26 -20.06 2.59
N ALA A 336 0.99 -19.12 3.48
CA ALA A 336 0.43 -19.40 4.80
C ALA A 336 -0.95 -20.04 4.71
N LEU A 337 -1.82 -19.54 3.83
CA LEU A 337 -3.13 -20.15 3.55
C LEU A 337 -2.98 -21.57 3.01
N ARG A 338 -2.04 -21.82 2.11
CA ARG A 338 -1.75 -23.16 1.56
C ARG A 338 -1.29 -24.14 2.65
N GLU A 339 -0.40 -23.69 3.54
CA GLU A 339 0.09 -24.55 4.62
C GLU A 339 -1.03 -24.90 5.60
N MET A 340 -1.86 -23.95 5.99
CA MET A 340 -2.98 -24.21 6.90
C MET A 340 -4.03 -25.12 6.27
N SER A 341 -4.41 -24.87 5.03
CA SER A 341 -5.34 -25.71 4.26
C SER A 341 -4.83 -27.16 4.13
N GLY A 342 -3.53 -27.33 3.86
CA GLY A 342 -2.92 -28.65 3.81
C GLY A 342 -2.95 -29.41 5.15
N ARG A 343 -2.80 -28.71 6.27
CA ARG A 343 -2.89 -29.30 7.62
C ARG A 343 -4.32 -29.65 8.04
N LEU A 344 -5.30 -28.90 7.52
CA LEU A 344 -6.72 -29.19 7.67
C LEU A 344 -7.20 -30.33 6.75
N GLU A 345 -6.30 -30.86 5.90
CA GLU A 345 -6.63 -31.90 4.91
C GLU A 345 -7.74 -31.44 3.93
N GLU A 346 -7.86 -30.12 3.68
CA GLU A 346 -8.78 -29.59 2.70
C GLU A 346 -8.38 -30.02 1.28
N MET A 347 -9.37 -30.13 0.39
CA MET A 347 -9.11 -30.49 -1.00
C MET A 347 -8.27 -29.39 -1.67
N PRO A 348 -7.06 -29.69 -2.15
CA PRO A 348 -6.21 -28.69 -2.78
C PRO A 348 -6.74 -28.26 -4.13
N GLY A 349 -6.63 -26.98 -4.42
CA GLY A 349 -6.80 -26.41 -5.75
C GLY A 349 -5.50 -26.44 -6.57
N GLU A 350 -5.38 -25.51 -7.49
CA GLU A 350 -4.22 -25.36 -8.35
C GLU A 350 -2.93 -25.14 -7.54
N GLU A 351 -1.86 -25.86 -7.88
CA GLU A 351 -0.56 -25.86 -7.18
C GLU A 351 -0.64 -26.04 -5.64
N GLY A 352 -1.70 -26.70 -5.16
CA GLY A 352 -1.89 -26.97 -3.73
C GLY A 352 -2.43 -25.80 -2.92
N TYR A 353 -2.80 -24.70 -3.56
CA TYR A 353 -3.48 -23.59 -2.89
C TYR A 353 -4.94 -23.94 -2.57
N PRO A 354 -5.53 -23.37 -1.52
CA PRO A 354 -6.94 -23.61 -1.22
C PRO A 354 -7.83 -23.04 -2.33
N ALA A 355 -8.96 -23.70 -2.61
CA ALA A 355 -9.92 -23.26 -3.62
C ALA A 355 -10.45 -21.83 -3.38
N TYR A 356 -10.42 -21.37 -2.13
CA TYR A 356 -10.87 -20.03 -1.73
C TYR A 356 -9.78 -18.94 -1.79
N LEU A 357 -8.60 -19.22 -2.35
CA LEU A 357 -7.52 -18.23 -2.45
C LEU A 357 -7.99 -16.93 -3.10
N GLY A 358 -8.66 -17.02 -4.26
CA GLY A 358 -9.18 -15.85 -4.96
C GLY A 358 -10.18 -15.05 -4.13
N SER A 359 -11.07 -15.72 -3.40
CA SER A 359 -12.04 -15.07 -2.52
C SER A 359 -11.37 -14.33 -1.36
N ARG A 360 -10.32 -14.91 -0.77
CA ARG A 360 -9.56 -14.27 0.32
C ARG A 360 -8.82 -13.03 -0.17
N LEU A 361 -8.17 -13.11 -1.32
CA LEU A 361 -7.52 -11.96 -1.96
C LEU A 361 -8.55 -10.85 -2.28
N ALA A 362 -9.70 -11.22 -2.86
CA ALA A 362 -10.76 -10.26 -3.15
C ALA A 362 -11.27 -9.56 -1.88
N GLN A 363 -11.54 -10.31 -0.82
CA GLN A 363 -11.96 -9.75 0.47
C GLN A 363 -10.96 -8.74 1.05
N PHE A 364 -9.66 -9.01 0.90
CA PHE A 364 -8.62 -8.09 1.31
C PHE A 364 -8.64 -6.80 0.49
N TYR A 365 -8.58 -6.90 -0.83
CA TYR A 365 -8.53 -5.72 -1.70
C TYR A 365 -9.85 -4.92 -1.71
N GLU A 366 -10.99 -5.56 -1.50
CA GLU A 366 -12.28 -4.88 -1.42
C GLU A 366 -12.44 -3.97 -0.19
N ARG A 367 -11.61 -4.17 0.84
CA ARG A 367 -11.55 -3.27 2.01
C ARG A 367 -10.93 -1.92 1.70
N ALA A 368 -10.17 -1.80 0.61
CA ALA A 368 -9.71 -0.53 0.08
C ALA A 368 -10.87 0.27 -0.55
N GLY A 369 -10.78 1.57 -0.51
CA GLY A 369 -11.74 2.45 -1.15
C GLY A 369 -11.65 3.90 -0.69
N HIS A 370 -12.18 4.79 -1.50
CA HIS A 370 -12.49 6.15 -1.13
C HIS A 370 -13.95 6.19 -0.66
N VAL A 371 -14.18 6.59 0.57
CA VAL A 371 -15.50 6.44 1.22
C VAL A 371 -15.93 7.72 1.92
N ILE A 372 -17.23 7.87 2.05
CA ILE A 372 -17.84 8.76 3.06
C ILE A 372 -17.89 7.95 4.35
N CYS A 373 -17.20 8.42 5.38
CA CYS A 373 -17.11 7.77 6.68
C CYS A 373 -18.46 7.79 7.41
N LEU A 374 -18.60 6.91 8.41
CA LEU A 374 -19.71 7.03 9.36
C LEU A 374 -19.63 8.35 10.13
N GLY A 375 -20.76 8.83 10.60
CA GLY A 375 -20.89 10.09 11.32
C GLY A 375 -21.69 11.12 10.52
N LYS A 376 -22.10 12.18 11.22
CA LYS A 376 -22.99 13.21 10.66
C LYS A 376 -22.24 14.29 9.87
N ASP A 377 -20.93 14.35 9.98
CA ASP A 377 -20.09 15.40 9.36
C ASP A 377 -19.78 15.18 7.87
N GLY A 378 -20.08 13.99 7.34
CA GLY A 378 -19.90 13.67 5.92
C GLY A 378 -18.44 13.63 5.47
N ARG A 379 -17.48 13.45 6.41
CA ARG A 379 -16.05 13.41 6.08
C ARG A 379 -15.70 12.26 5.16
N GLU A 380 -14.78 12.50 4.28
CA GLU A 380 -14.25 11.53 3.35
C GLU A 380 -12.92 10.98 3.86
N GLY A 381 -12.70 9.69 3.68
CA GLY A 381 -11.45 9.01 3.94
C GLY A 381 -11.11 8.04 2.82
N ALA A 382 -9.85 7.73 2.65
CA ALA A 382 -9.41 6.81 1.61
C ALA A 382 -8.41 5.80 2.15
N LEU A 383 -8.52 4.57 1.67
CA LEU A 383 -7.57 3.49 1.90
C LEU A 383 -7.15 2.94 0.54
N SER A 384 -5.92 3.20 0.15
CA SER A 384 -5.30 2.66 -1.06
C SER A 384 -4.45 1.45 -0.70
N ALA A 385 -4.68 0.30 -1.33
CA ALA A 385 -3.96 -0.93 -1.05
C ALA A 385 -3.01 -1.29 -2.19
N ILE A 386 -1.73 -1.47 -1.86
CA ILE A 386 -0.67 -1.84 -2.80
C ILE A 386 -0.05 -3.14 -2.30
N GLY A 387 -0.29 -4.23 -3.03
CA GLY A 387 0.22 -5.55 -2.71
C GLY A 387 1.42 -5.93 -3.57
N ALA A 388 2.55 -6.25 -2.95
CA ALA A 388 3.65 -6.87 -3.65
C ALA A 388 3.36 -8.35 -3.88
N VAL A 389 3.70 -8.84 -5.05
CA VAL A 389 3.60 -10.25 -5.42
C VAL A 389 4.97 -10.74 -5.81
N SER A 390 5.37 -11.90 -5.30
CA SER A 390 6.67 -12.51 -5.54
C SER A 390 6.52 -13.84 -6.28
N PRO A 391 6.22 -13.80 -7.60
CA PRO A 391 6.03 -15.03 -8.34
C PRO A 391 7.33 -15.83 -8.42
N PRO A 392 7.31 -17.15 -8.16
CA PRO A 392 8.47 -18.00 -8.29
C PRO A 392 9.05 -17.94 -9.71
N GLY A 393 10.37 -17.70 -9.82
CA GLY A 393 11.03 -17.58 -11.13
C GLY A 393 10.57 -16.37 -11.97
N GLY A 394 9.75 -15.47 -11.42
CA GLY A 394 9.17 -14.36 -12.18
C GLY A 394 7.98 -14.75 -13.07
N ASP A 395 7.46 -15.95 -12.90
CA ASP A 395 6.32 -16.46 -13.69
C ASP A 395 5.00 -15.94 -13.15
N ILE A 396 4.41 -14.97 -13.84
CA ILE A 396 3.10 -14.38 -13.49
C ILE A 396 1.91 -15.29 -13.81
N SER A 397 2.12 -16.46 -14.40
CA SER A 397 1.04 -17.44 -14.65
C SER A 397 0.69 -18.27 -13.41
N GLU A 398 1.47 -18.16 -12.33
CA GLU A 398 1.21 -18.87 -11.09
C GLU A 398 -0.11 -18.40 -10.41
N PRO A 399 -0.75 -19.27 -9.57
CA PRO A 399 -2.11 -19.02 -9.08
C PRO A 399 -2.31 -17.71 -8.30
N VAL A 400 -1.33 -17.29 -7.49
CA VAL A 400 -1.46 -16.08 -6.67
C VAL A 400 -1.44 -14.83 -7.55
N SER A 401 -0.51 -14.77 -8.51
CA SER A 401 -0.44 -13.68 -9.49
C SER A 401 -1.70 -13.63 -10.34
N GLN A 402 -2.17 -14.76 -10.85
CA GLN A 402 -3.39 -14.82 -11.66
C GLN A 402 -4.64 -14.43 -10.88
N ALA A 403 -4.78 -14.87 -9.64
CA ALA A 403 -5.89 -14.46 -8.78
C ALA A 403 -5.84 -12.94 -8.49
N THR A 404 -4.64 -12.42 -8.21
CA THR A 404 -4.44 -10.98 -7.95
C THR A 404 -4.77 -10.12 -9.16
N LEU A 405 -4.31 -10.52 -10.36
CA LEU A 405 -4.59 -9.81 -11.62
C LEU A 405 -6.08 -9.66 -11.93
N ARG A 406 -6.90 -10.61 -11.50
CA ARG A 406 -8.36 -10.54 -11.69
C ARG A 406 -9.06 -9.54 -10.77
N ILE A 407 -8.38 -9.11 -9.70
CA ILE A 407 -8.96 -8.29 -8.64
C ILE A 407 -8.46 -6.85 -8.72
N VAL A 408 -7.14 -6.67 -8.89
CA VAL A 408 -6.53 -5.33 -8.91
C VAL A 408 -6.81 -4.61 -10.22
N LYS A 409 -6.94 -3.29 -10.15
CA LYS A 409 -7.13 -2.44 -11.31
C LYS A 409 -5.83 -1.85 -11.87
N VAL A 410 -4.76 -1.89 -11.10
CA VAL A 410 -3.44 -1.41 -11.49
C VAL A 410 -2.41 -2.52 -11.32
N PHE A 411 -1.59 -2.68 -12.32
CA PHE A 411 -0.53 -3.67 -12.35
C PHE A 411 0.79 -3.00 -12.77
N TRP A 412 1.76 -3.01 -11.86
CA TRP A 412 3.11 -2.50 -12.09
C TRP A 412 4.08 -3.66 -12.18
N GLY A 413 4.15 -4.28 -13.35
CA GLY A 413 5.03 -5.43 -13.60
C GLY A 413 6.49 -5.04 -13.56
N LEU A 414 7.24 -5.57 -12.58
CA LEU A 414 8.68 -5.35 -12.49
C LEU A 414 9.44 -6.32 -13.38
N ASP A 415 10.41 -5.78 -14.09
CA ASP A 415 11.24 -6.51 -15.05
C ASP A 415 12.70 -6.53 -14.58
N SER A 416 13.22 -7.74 -14.36
CA SER A 416 14.62 -7.93 -14.00
C SER A 416 15.60 -7.46 -15.08
N ALA A 417 15.23 -7.52 -16.36
CA ALA A 417 16.07 -7.02 -17.45
C ALA A 417 16.25 -5.50 -17.36
N LEU A 418 15.21 -4.75 -16.99
CA LEU A 418 15.33 -3.32 -16.71
C LEU A 418 16.19 -3.05 -15.46
N ALA A 419 16.01 -3.82 -14.40
CA ALA A 419 16.82 -3.72 -13.19
C ALA A 419 18.31 -3.99 -13.46
N TYR A 420 18.63 -5.00 -14.25
CA TYR A 420 20.02 -5.29 -14.68
C TYR A 420 20.64 -4.16 -15.50
N LYS A 421 19.84 -3.47 -16.31
CA LYS A 421 20.26 -2.26 -17.03
C LYS A 421 20.33 -1.02 -16.13
N ARG A 422 20.03 -1.16 -14.85
CA ARG A 422 19.93 -0.05 -13.87
C ARG A 422 18.87 1.00 -14.24
N HIS A 423 17.85 0.57 -14.98
CA HIS A 423 16.69 1.40 -15.28
C HIS A 423 15.68 1.26 -14.13
N PHE A 424 15.52 2.29 -13.34
CA PHE A 424 14.59 2.35 -12.22
C PHE A 424 13.64 3.54 -12.35
N PRO A 425 12.39 3.42 -11.88
CA PRO A 425 11.74 2.18 -11.45
C PRO A 425 11.71 1.12 -12.56
N ALA A 426 11.95 -0.14 -12.22
CA ALA A 426 12.03 -1.23 -13.21
C ALA A 426 10.63 -1.71 -13.65
N ILE A 427 9.67 -0.81 -13.73
CA ILE A 427 8.30 -1.08 -14.18
C ILE A 427 8.30 -1.20 -15.70
N ASN A 428 7.93 -2.37 -16.20
CA ASN A 428 7.82 -2.61 -17.62
C ASN A 428 6.56 -1.96 -18.19
N TRP A 429 6.74 -0.96 -19.04
CA TRP A 429 5.64 -0.18 -19.64
C TRP A 429 4.79 -0.93 -20.64
N LEU A 430 5.29 -2.05 -21.21
CA LEU A 430 4.53 -2.87 -22.14
C LEU A 430 3.60 -3.88 -21.44
N ASN A 431 3.98 -4.31 -20.24
CA ASN A 431 3.25 -5.33 -19.48
C ASN A 431 2.40 -4.76 -18.35
N SER A 432 2.59 -3.48 -18.02
CA SER A 432 1.86 -2.81 -16.95
C SER A 432 0.58 -2.15 -17.49
N TYR A 433 -0.39 -1.94 -16.61
CA TYR A 433 -1.63 -1.27 -16.96
C TYR A 433 -2.27 -0.55 -15.76
N SER A 434 -3.16 0.39 -16.05
CA SER A 434 -4.08 0.98 -15.08
C SER A 434 -5.47 1.05 -15.71
N LEU A 435 -6.45 0.49 -15.03
CA LEU A 435 -7.86 0.54 -15.43
C LEU A 435 -8.58 1.77 -14.88
N TYR A 436 -7.88 2.66 -14.17
CA TYR A 436 -8.45 3.90 -13.65
C TYR A 436 -8.33 5.10 -14.61
N LEU A 437 -7.68 4.93 -15.76
CA LEU A 437 -7.36 6.04 -16.67
C LEU A 437 -8.61 6.82 -17.11
N ASP A 438 -9.64 6.10 -17.55
CA ASP A 438 -10.88 6.71 -18.04
C ASP A 438 -11.63 7.45 -16.90
N ASP A 439 -11.61 6.87 -15.70
CA ASP A 439 -12.25 7.46 -14.53
C ASP A 439 -11.57 8.77 -14.08
N MET A 440 -10.25 8.87 -14.28
CA MET A 440 -9.44 10.01 -13.83
C MET A 440 -9.15 11.05 -14.93
N GLU A 441 -9.54 10.79 -16.17
CA GLU A 441 -9.29 11.70 -17.31
C GLU A 441 -9.76 13.12 -17.04
N LYS A 442 -10.98 13.27 -16.53
CA LYS A 442 -11.56 14.58 -16.21
C LYS A 442 -10.75 15.32 -15.17
N TRP A 443 -10.27 14.60 -14.17
CA TRP A 443 -9.45 15.18 -13.11
C TRP A 443 -8.11 15.69 -13.66
N PHE A 444 -7.38 14.88 -14.42
CA PHE A 444 -6.10 15.27 -15.00
C PHE A 444 -6.26 16.45 -15.97
N ASN A 445 -7.28 16.42 -16.82
CA ASN A 445 -7.54 17.50 -17.77
C ASN A 445 -7.92 18.81 -17.09
N ALA A 446 -8.62 18.76 -15.96
CA ALA A 446 -9.04 19.95 -15.22
C ALA A 446 -7.95 20.49 -14.26
N GLN A 447 -7.22 19.59 -13.60
CA GLN A 447 -6.29 19.97 -12.51
C GLN A 447 -4.83 20.13 -12.98
N VAL A 448 -4.43 19.45 -14.07
CA VAL A 448 -3.06 19.49 -14.57
C VAL A 448 -3.00 20.23 -15.91
N ALA A 449 -3.51 19.63 -16.97
CA ALA A 449 -3.55 20.23 -18.30
C ALA A 449 -4.55 19.51 -19.22
N PRO A 450 -5.25 20.24 -20.12
CA PRO A 450 -6.24 19.65 -21.02
C PRO A 450 -5.69 18.62 -22.00
N ASP A 451 -4.39 18.64 -22.26
CA ASP A 451 -3.70 17.75 -23.20
C ASP A 451 -2.91 16.62 -22.50
N TRP A 452 -3.12 16.43 -21.20
CA TRP A 452 -2.42 15.40 -20.42
C TRP A 452 -2.62 13.99 -20.99
N MET A 453 -3.88 13.59 -21.15
CA MET A 453 -4.20 12.23 -21.63
C MET A 453 -3.78 12.02 -23.10
N GLU A 454 -3.89 13.04 -23.93
CA GLU A 454 -3.43 12.99 -25.32
C GLU A 454 -1.91 12.76 -25.41
N ASN A 455 -1.12 13.54 -24.69
CA ASN A 455 0.34 13.40 -24.65
C ASN A 455 0.76 12.03 -24.10
N ARG A 456 0.11 11.57 -23.04
CA ARG A 456 0.31 10.22 -22.50
C ARG A 456 0.10 9.16 -23.56
N GLN A 457 -1.02 9.23 -24.29
CA GLN A 457 -1.37 8.24 -25.33
C GLN A 457 -0.35 8.24 -26.47
N LYS A 458 0.10 9.41 -26.92
CA LYS A 458 1.14 9.54 -27.94
C LYS A 458 2.46 8.88 -27.49
N MET A 459 2.86 9.14 -26.25
CA MET A 459 4.09 8.54 -25.70
C MET A 459 3.99 7.01 -25.60
N MET A 460 2.85 6.48 -25.17
CA MET A 460 2.62 5.03 -25.12
C MET A 460 2.64 4.39 -26.50
N SER A 461 2.05 5.04 -27.51
CA SER A 461 2.10 4.55 -28.90
C SER A 461 3.54 4.47 -29.40
N LEU A 462 4.37 5.48 -29.13
CA LEU A 462 5.78 5.46 -29.51
C LEU A 462 6.57 4.33 -28.85
N LEU A 463 6.30 4.03 -27.58
CA LEU A 463 6.94 2.92 -26.88
C LEU A 463 6.50 1.55 -27.43
N GLN A 464 5.25 1.41 -27.84
CA GLN A 464 4.74 0.19 -28.49
C GLN A 464 5.34 0.01 -29.89
N GLU A 465 5.37 1.08 -30.69
CA GLU A 465 6.00 1.06 -32.03
C GLU A 465 7.51 0.76 -31.92
N GLU A 466 8.20 1.31 -30.93
CA GLU A 466 9.62 0.98 -30.67
C GLU A 466 9.82 -0.53 -30.46
N ALA A 467 8.96 -1.17 -29.67
CA ALA A 467 9.08 -2.61 -29.41
C ALA A 467 8.95 -3.44 -30.70
N GLU A 468 8.03 -3.05 -31.59
CA GLU A 468 7.88 -3.69 -32.92
C GLU A 468 9.11 -3.44 -33.81
N LEU A 469 9.63 -2.21 -33.81
CA LEU A 469 10.82 -1.86 -34.61
C LEU A 469 12.08 -2.54 -34.06
N GLU A 470 12.20 -2.72 -32.73
CA GLU A 470 13.33 -3.46 -32.16
C GLU A 470 13.40 -4.92 -32.65
N GLU A 471 12.26 -5.58 -32.83
CA GLU A 471 12.24 -6.94 -33.42
C GLU A 471 12.75 -6.94 -34.87
N ILE A 472 12.40 -5.92 -35.66
CA ILE A 472 12.92 -5.76 -37.00
C ILE A 472 14.44 -5.52 -37.00
N VAL A 473 14.90 -4.63 -36.10
CA VAL A 473 16.33 -4.32 -35.96
C VAL A 473 17.16 -5.54 -35.56
N LYS A 474 16.64 -6.41 -34.69
CA LYS A 474 17.31 -7.66 -34.32
C LYS A 474 17.50 -8.61 -35.49
N MET A 475 16.57 -8.60 -36.46
CA MET A 475 16.61 -9.48 -37.62
C MET A 475 17.47 -8.93 -38.78
N VAL A 476 17.36 -7.65 -39.08
CA VAL A 476 17.92 -7.05 -40.31
C VAL A 476 18.85 -5.86 -40.08
N GLY A 477 19.01 -5.41 -38.84
CA GLY A 477 19.86 -4.28 -38.48
C GLY A 477 19.18 -2.91 -38.56
N MET A 478 19.76 -1.92 -37.88
CA MET A 478 19.26 -0.55 -37.82
C MET A 478 19.19 0.14 -39.21
N ASP A 479 20.09 -0.21 -40.09
CA ASP A 479 20.17 0.43 -41.42
C ASP A 479 19.02 0.08 -42.34
N ALA A 480 18.25 -0.96 -42.00
CA ALA A 480 17.06 -1.35 -42.77
C ALA A 480 15.83 -0.46 -42.44
N LEU A 481 15.88 0.30 -41.34
CA LEU A 481 14.78 1.18 -40.95
C LEU A 481 14.73 2.45 -41.81
N SER A 482 13.50 2.90 -42.06
CA SER A 482 13.27 4.21 -42.67
C SER A 482 13.77 5.35 -41.78
N PRO A 483 14.11 6.53 -42.32
CA PRO A 483 14.47 7.69 -41.50
C PRO A 483 13.39 8.05 -40.49
N THR A 484 12.12 7.91 -40.82
CA THR A 484 11.00 8.16 -39.93
C THR A 484 10.96 7.15 -38.77
N ASP A 485 11.19 5.88 -39.03
CA ASP A 485 11.21 4.84 -37.99
C ASP A 485 12.41 4.98 -37.06
N ARG A 486 13.59 5.37 -37.61
CA ARG A 486 14.74 5.72 -36.75
C ARG A 486 14.45 6.88 -35.83
N LEU A 487 13.70 7.90 -36.30
CA LEU A 487 13.30 9.04 -35.47
C LEU A 487 12.30 8.62 -34.39
N LYS A 488 11.37 7.70 -34.67
CA LYS A 488 10.49 7.10 -33.67
C LYS A 488 11.29 6.40 -32.56
N MET A 489 12.29 5.61 -32.95
CA MET A 489 13.16 4.93 -31.96
C MET A 489 13.94 5.92 -31.09
N GLU A 490 14.42 7.01 -31.68
CA GLU A 490 15.10 8.06 -30.89
C GLU A 490 14.16 8.81 -29.94
N ALA A 491 12.92 9.06 -30.36
CA ALA A 491 11.91 9.65 -29.50
C ALA A 491 11.52 8.70 -28.36
N ALA A 492 11.31 7.44 -28.65
CA ALA A 492 11.01 6.40 -27.66
C ALA A 492 12.18 6.22 -26.66
N ARG A 493 13.42 6.29 -27.14
CA ARG A 493 14.61 6.28 -26.29
C ARG A 493 14.61 7.46 -25.32
N SER A 494 14.26 8.67 -25.78
CA SER A 494 14.12 9.84 -24.90
C SER A 494 13.02 9.63 -23.87
N ILE A 495 11.89 9.03 -24.23
CA ILE A 495 10.84 8.66 -23.27
C ILE A 495 11.38 7.71 -22.18
N ARG A 496 12.10 6.67 -22.57
CA ARG A 496 12.65 5.69 -21.62
C ARG A 496 13.72 6.27 -20.72
N GLU A 497 14.70 6.97 -21.27
CA GLU A 497 15.91 7.40 -20.56
C GLU A 497 15.72 8.74 -19.83
N ASP A 498 14.97 9.67 -20.42
CA ASP A 498 14.82 11.02 -19.89
C ASP A 498 13.56 11.15 -19.03
N PHE A 499 12.48 10.47 -19.38
CA PHE A 499 11.20 10.57 -18.67
C PHE A 499 10.95 9.41 -17.71
N LEU A 500 11.03 8.15 -18.15
CA LEU A 500 10.69 6.98 -17.33
C LEU A 500 11.78 6.63 -16.32
N HIS A 501 13.04 6.77 -16.69
CA HIS A 501 14.14 6.57 -15.75
C HIS A 501 14.19 7.68 -14.70
N GLN A 502 13.98 7.33 -13.44
CA GLN A 502 13.90 8.25 -12.32
C GLN A 502 14.80 7.77 -11.18
N ASN A 503 15.72 8.63 -10.73
CA ASN A 503 16.69 8.28 -9.70
C ASN A 503 16.14 8.60 -8.31
N SER A 504 15.78 7.57 -7.56
CA SER A 504 15.25 7.68 -6.21
C SER A 504 16.24 8.24 -5.17
N PHE A 505 17.53 8.24 -5.48
CA PHE A 505 18.60 8.77 -4.59
C PHE A 505 19.03 10.20 -4.94
N HIS A 506 18.51 10.78 -6.02
CA HIS A 506 18.82 12.15 -6.40
C HIS A 506 17.84 13.13 -5.74
N GLU A 507 18.35 14.19 -5.13
CA GLU A 507 17.56 15.14 -4.34
C GLU A 507 16.36 15.75 -5.07
N VAL A 508 16.50 16.01 -6.38
CA VAL A 508 15.44 16.61 -7.21
C VAL A 508 14.65 15.55 -7.96
N ASP A 509 15.32 14.55 -8.56
CA ASP A 509 14.68 13.57 -9.44
C ASP A 509 13.85 12.51 -8.69
N THR A 510 14.08 12.34 -7.38
CA THR A 510 13.34 11.37 -6.55
C THR A 510 11.83 11.61 -6.51
N TYR A 511 11.42 12.87 -6.70
CA TYR A 511 10.03 13.31 -6.79
C TYR A 511 9.83 14.26 -7.95
N THR A 512 8.79 14.06 -8.74
CA THR A 512 8.42 14.94 -9.85
C THR A 512 6.97 15.37 -9.72
N SER A 513 6.73 16.67 -9.61
CA SER A 513 5.38 17.23 -9.55
C SER A 513 4.61 16.95 -10.86
N LEU A 514 3.29 16.90 -10.81
CA LEU A 514 2.46 16.70 -12.02
C LEU A 514 2.70 17.82 -13.05
N LYS A 515 2.89 19.07 -12.60
CA LYS A 515 3.26 20.19 -13.48
C LYS A 515 4.54 19.89 -14.25
N LYS A 516 5.58 19.45 -13.54
CA LYS A 516 6.87 19.12 -14.14
C LYS A 516 6.78 17.90 -15.07
N GLN A 517 6.01 16.87 -14.69
CA GLN A 517 5.75 15.72 -15.56
C GLN A 517 5.10 16.16 -16.88
N HIS A 518 4.11 17.02 -16.83
CA HIS A 518 3.46 17.57 -18.03
C HIS A 518 4.43 18.34 -18.92
N MET A 519 5.26 19.20 -18.33
CA MET A 519 6.29 19.94 -19.08
C MET A 519 7.30 19.00 -19.75
N MET A 520 7.74 17.96 -19.04
CA MET A 520 8.65 16.93 -19.60
C MET A 520 8.01 16.21 -20.78
N MET A 521 6.75 15.78 -20.65
CA MET A 521 6.00 15.16 -21.75
C MET A 521 5.95 16.08 -22.97
N LYS A 522 5.63 17.33 -22.75
CA LYS A 522 5.54 18.32 -23.85
C LYS A 522 6.87 18.56 -24.54
N LEU A 523 7.97 18.62 -23.82
CA LEU A 523 9.30 18.78 -24.43
C LEU A 523 9.69 17.59 -25.31
N VAL A 524 9.47 16.37 -24.81
CA VAL A 524 9.77 15.15 -25.58
C VAL A 524 8.89 15.05 -26.82
N MET A 525 7.58 15.30 -26.69
CA MET A 525 6.65 15.25 -27.81
C MET A 525 6.88 16.39 -28.80
N ALA A 526 7.18 17.59 -28.33
CA ALA A 526 7.51 18.71 -29.20
C ALA A 526 8.78 18.45 -30.05
N PHE A 527 9.80 17.82 -29.46
CA PHE A 527 10.97 17.38 -30.20
C PHE A 527 10.55 16.42 -31.32
N TYR A 528 9.81 15.36 -30.99
CA TYR A 528 9.40 14.35 -31.97
C TYR A 528 8.55 14.94 -33.10
N GLU A 529 7.49 15.67 -32.78
CA GLU A 529 6.57 16.25 -33.75
C GLU A 529 7.27 17.24 -34.69
N LYS A 530 8.11 18.12 -34.13
CA LYS A 530 8.89 19.09 -34.93
C LYS A 530 9.97 18.40 -35.78
N ALA A 531 10.63 17.38 -35.26
CA ALA A 531 11.63 16.61 -35.98
C ALA A 531 11.02 15.82 -37.16
N VAL A 532 9.83 15.23 -36.96
CA VAL A 532 9.07 14.58 -38.03
C VAL A 532 8.71 15.57 -39.14
N ALA A 533 8.21 16.74 -38.78
CA ALA A 533 7.88 17.77 -39.76
C ALA A 533 9.12 18.26 -40.50
N ALA A 534 10.23 18.53 -39.80
CA ALA A 534 11.48 18.93 -40.43
C ALA A 534 12.07 17.84 -41.37
N LEU A 535 11.98 16.58 -40.99
CA LEU A 535 12.39 15.44 -41.83
C LEU A 535 11.58 15.40 -43.13
N ALA A 536 10.27 15.62 -43.05
CA ALA A 536 9.38 15.70 -44.22
C ALA A 536 9.70 16.91 -45.13
N GLU A 537 10.22 18.00 -44.57
CA GLU A 537 10.71 19.17 -45.31
C GLU A 537 12.14 18.99 -45.86
N GLY A 538 12.80 17.86 -45.57
CA GLY A 538 14.12 17.51 -46.12
C GLY A 538 15.30 17.74 -45.17
N ALA A 539 15.08 17.96 -43.89
CA ALA A 539 16.15 18.04 -42.90
C ALA A 539 16.92 16.69 -42.82
N PRO A 540 18.26 16.70 -42.74
CA PRO A 540 19.01 15.47 -42.58
C PRO A 540 18.75 14.81 -41.24
N LEU A 541 18.42 13.50 -41.26
CA LEU A 541 18.14 12.73 -40.04
C LEU A 541 19.23 12.86 -38.96
N GLN A 542 20.50 12.81 -39.37
CA GLN A 542 21.62 12.91 -38.41
C GLN A 542 21.68 14.26 -37.68
N ARG A 543 21.26 15.36 -38.34
CA ARG A 543 21.17 16.65 -37.65
C ARG A 543 20.06 16.66 -36.62
N LEU A 544 18.91 16.03 -36.90
CA LEU A 544 17.78 15.94 -35.98
C LEU A 544 18.13 15.07 -34.77
N ILE A 545 18.78 13.94 -34.98
CA ILE A 545 19.17 13.02 -33.91
C ILE A 545 20.24 13.61 -32.99
N ASN A 546 21.18 14.38 -33.53
CA ASN A 546 22.32 14.95 -32.78
C ASN A 546 22.09 16.40 -32.29
N MET A 547 20.87 16.87 -32.21
CA MET A 547 20.57 18.20 -31.70
C MET A 547 21.02 18.36 -30.24
N PRO A 548 21.81 19.38 -29.90
CA PRO A 548 22.22 19.66 -28.52
C PRO A 548 21.07 19.86 -27.54
N VAL A 549 19.95 20.42 -28.00
CA VAL A 549 18.76 20.64 -27.17
C VAL A 549 18.18 19.35 -26.58
N ARG A 550 18.45 18.20 -27.20
CA ARG A 550 18.05 16.90 -26.65
C ARG A 550 18.68 16.61 -25.28
N GLU A 551 19.93 17.04 -25.07
CA GLU A 551 20.57 16.94 -23.76
C GLU A 551 19.89 17.84 -22.74
N GLN A 552 19.46 19.04 -23.14
CA GLN A 552 18.73 19.94 -22.27
C GLN A 552 17.35 19.38 -21.88
N ILE A 553 16.65 18.73 -22.85
CA ILE A 553 15.40 18.01 -22.59
C ILE A 553 15.63 16.91 -21.55
N GLY A 554 16.67 16.09 -21.72
CA GLY A 554 17.02 15.04 -20.76
C GLY A 554 17.42 15.54 -19.38
N ARG A 555 18.04 16.71 -19.30
CA ARG A 555 18.42 17.33 -18.02
C ARG A 555 17.28 18.08 -17.33
N PHE A 556 16.18 18.34 -18.00
CA PHE A 556 15.04 19.05 -17.42
C PHE A 556 14.52 18.40 -16.13
N LYS A 557 14.64 17.08 -16.00
CA LYS A 557 14.29 16.34 -14.78
C LYS A 557 15.01 16.80 -13.50
N TYR A 558 16.16 17.45 -13.63
CA TYR A 558 16.94 18.01 -12.51
C TYR A 558 16.63 19.48 -12.20
N THR A 559 15.70 20.11 -12.92
CA THR A 559 15.29 21.49 -12.70
C THR A 559 14.49 21.60 -11.40
N LEU A 560 14.79 22.62 -10.60
CA LEU A 560 14.03 22.92 -9.38
C LEU A 560 12.63 23.44 -9.71
N GLU A 561 11.68 23.23 -8.80
CA GLU A 561 10.28 23.65 -9.01
C GLU A 561 10.12 25.15 -9.27
N ASP A 562 10.92 25.99 -8.61
CA ASP A 562 10.88 27.46 -8.77
C ASP A 562 11.38 27.94 -10.14
N ASP A 563 12.22 27.15 -10.80
CA ASP A 563 12.82 27.50 -12.10
C ASP A 563 12.11 26.85 -13.30
N LEU A 564 11.08 26.04 -13.07
CA LEU A 564 10.44 25.22 -14.11
C LEU A 564 9.97 26.04 -15.32
N ASP A 565 9.21 27.10 -15.08
CA ASP A 565 8.62 27.90 -16.16
C ASP A 565 9.70 28.57 -17.02
N LYS A 566 10.74 29.09 -16.38
CA LYS A 566 11.86 29.75 -17.05
C LYS A 566 12.64 28.76 -17.92
N VAL A 567 13.09 27.66 -17.31
CA VAL A 567 13.90 26.65 -18.03
C VAL A 567 13.08 25.99 -19.15
N TYR A 568 11.79 25.77 -18.92
CA TYR A 568 10.89 25.21 -19.93
C TYR A 568 10.82 26.10 -21.19
N GLU A 569 10.61 27.41 -21.03
CA GLU A 569 10.55 28.34 -22.15
C GLU A 569 11.92 28.51 -22.85
N GLU A 570 13.03 28.44 -22.11
CA GLU A 570 14.39 28.45 -22.67
C GLU A 570 14.62 27.23 -23.55
N VAL A 571 14.33 26.02 -23.06
CA VAL A 571 14.51 24.76 -23.82
C VAL A 571 13.59 24.70 -25.03
N LYS A 572 12.35 25.14 -24.89
CA LYS A 572 11.38 25.22 -25.99
C LYS A 572 11.81 26.16 -27.10
N LYS A 573 12.37 27.31 -26.74
CA LYS A 573 12.94 28.29 -27.69
C LYS A 573 14.15 27.70 -28.41
N GLU A 574 15.07 27.09 -27.67
CA GLU A 574 16.26 26.44 -28.25
C GLU A 574 15.89 25.34 -29.22
N LEU A 575 14.90 24.49 -28.86
CA LEU A 575 14.37 23.47 -29.76
C LEU A 575 13.86 24.09 -31.07
N HIS A 576 13.16 25.21 -30.99
CA HIS A 576 12.65 25.90 -32.20
C HIS A 576 13.77 26.40 -33.10
N VAL A 577 14.80 27.01 -32.52
CA VAL A 577 15.98 27.51 -33.24
C VAL A 577 16.75 26.36 -33.89
N GLU A 578 17.03 25.28 -33.15
CA GLU A 578 17.79 24.14 -33.70
C GLU A 578 17.01 23.39 -34.82
N ILE A 579 15.70 23.30 -34.72
CA ILE A 579 14.86 22.74 -35.82
C ILE A 579 14.97 23.64 -37.07
N ALA A 580 14.86 24.98 -36.92
CA ALA A 580 15.00 25.91 -38.04
C ALA A 580 16.38 25.79 -38.71
N ASN A 581 17.44 25.73 -37.89
CA ASN A 581 18.82 25.55 -38.39
C ASN A 581 19.01 24.21 -39.14
N SER A 582 18.32 23.15 -38.72
CA SER A 582 18.36 21.84 -39.38
C SER A 582 17.82 21.91 -40.83
N LEU A 583 16.91 22.85 -41.09
CA LEU A 583 16.31 23.11 -42.40
C LEU A 583 17.11 24.12 -43.24
N GLY A 584 18.20 24.67 -42.69
CA GLY A 584 18.97 25.72 -43.39
C GLY A 584 18.25 27.05 -43.46
N LYS A 585 17.23 27.26 -42.60
CA LYS A 585 16.54 28.55 -42.41
C LYS A 585 17.35 29.27 -41.34
N GLU A 586 18.20 30.22 -41.77
CA GLU A 586 18.90 31.15 -40.86
C GLU A 586 17.85 32.00 -40.10
N ASP A 587 18.14 32.33 -38.84
CA ASP A 587 17.28 33.11 -37.96
C ASP A 587 16.66 34.34 -38.60
N PHE A 588 15.36 34.48 -38.52
CA PHE A 588 14.64 35.75 -38.61
C PHE A 588 14.01 36.10 -37.25
#